data_d87bab29b91043240334f5511afa8573
#
_entry.id   d87bab29b91043240334f5511afa8573
#
_cell.length_a   1.000
_cell.length_b   1.000
_cell.length_c   1.000
_cell.angle_alpha   90.00
_cell.angle_beta   90.00
_cell.angle_gamma   90.00
#
_symmetry.space_group_name_H-M   'P 1'
#
loop_
_entity.id
_entity.type
_entity.pdbx_description
1 polymer ?
#
loop_
_entity_poly.entity_id
_entity_poly.type
_entity_poly.pdbx_seq_one_letter_code
_entity_poly.pdbx_strand_id
1 'polypeptide(L)'
;MTATQTCVRQIAEQKPASDSPPDVFLFPVSSGQQRLWFLEQFQTGSPLYNSPIAVRMEGPLEAAVLEQAVHQIIRRHEILRTRFDFRNGQPTQIVAPSFTLKLPVVDLLFLPPSGRDAEARRLAAEEARRPFDLKLLPLLRVKLLRLSETEHIFVLTAHHIIFDGWSLTVFFRELAAIYELIRARKPAELPEPAIQYADFAVWQQARLKFLDKELAWWKKQLSGSLPTLELPTDHPRSAMQTYRGAVELRALRAGLSDALQELSRREGATLFMALLAAFQTLLNRYTGQEDILVGSPVAGRSLTETEEVIGLFINTLVMRGDLSGNPTFRDLLRRVREMAVNAYANEEVPFERLVEELQPERSLSHSPLFQVMFALERAALEPVNWPGLKLTQLALDSDTAKFDLTLYGVQSGAGLTARMEYNTDLFDAATIQRILSHFEVLLEAVVADPDKRLSDLRLLTEPERQQLLVEWNRTQADYPREETIHELFEAQAARTPDAVAVVFGDQHLSYRELD
;
A
#
# COMPACT_ATOMS: atom_id res chain seq x y z
N MET A 1 32.83 15.13 14.38
CA MET A 1 32.68 14.12 13.32
C MET A 1 32.48 12.78 14.00
N THR A 2 31.29 12.16 13.80
CA THR A 2 31.00 10.85 14.38
C THR A 2 31.72 9.75 13.59
N ALA A 3 31.98 8.60 14.21
CA ALA A 3 32.63 7.44 13.57
C ALA A 3 31.99 7.04 12.23
N THR A 4 30.69 7.29 12.07
CA THR A 4 29.90 7.07 10.85
C THR A 4 30.33 7.98 9.70
N GLN A 5 30.60 9.26 9.96
CA GLN A 5 31.07 10.21 8.94
C GLN A 5 32.48 9.88 8.43
N THR A 6 33.34 9.32 9.28
CA THR A 6 34.69 8.90 8.90
C THR A 6 34.64 7.62 8.04
N CYS A 7 33.74 6.68 8.34
CA CYS A 7 33.62 5.44 7.60
C CYS A 7 33.03 5.69 6.19
N VAL A 8 32.01 6.53 6.06
CA VAL A 8 31.40 6.87 4.76
C VAL A 8 32.39 7.62 3.86
N ARG A 9 33.19 8.54 4.41
CA ARG A 9 34.23 9.26 3.64
C ARG A 9 35.39 8.38 3.18
N GLN A 10 35.81 7.42 4.00
CA GLN A 10 36.92 6.50 3.62
C GLN A 10 36.51 5.49 2.54
N ILE A 11 35.22 5.14 2.45
CA ILE A 11 34.69 4.22 1.43
C ILE A 11 34.50 4.94 0.08
N ALA A 12 34.13 6.23 0.10
CA ALA A 12 33.96 7.05 -1.11
C ALA A 12 35.27 7.36 -1.87
N GLU A 13 36.44 7.19 -1.23
CA GLU A 13 37.74 7.43 -1.86
C GLU A 13 38.31 6.24 -2.66
N GLN A 14 37.65 5.10 -2.70
CA GLN A 14 38.02 3.96 -3.57
C GLN A 14 37.62 4.23 -5.01
N LYS A 15 38.56 4.72 -5.83
CA LYS A 15 38.37 4.89 -7.28
C LYS A 15 37.98 3.57 -7.95
N PRO A 16 36.94 3.57 -8.81
CA PRO A 16 36.58 2.39 -9.59
C PRO A 16 37.64 2.03 -10.65
N ALA A 17 37.70 0.74 -10.96
CA ALA A 17 38.59 0.18 -11.98
C ALA A 17 38.32 0.73 -13.40
N SER A 18 39.34 0.84 -14.20
CA SER A 18 39.54 1.63 -15.41
C SER A 18 38.85 1.20 -16.72
N ASP A 19 37.67 0.58 -16.70
CA ASP A 19 36.98 0.13 -17.95
C ASP A 19 35.64 0.83 -18.26
N SER A 20 35.33 1.96 -17.63
CA SER A 20 34.13 2.74 -17.89
C SER A 20 34.42 3.96 -18.76
N PRO A 21 33.47 4.42 -19.62
CA PRO A 21 33.62 5.71 -20.28
C PRO A 21 33.83 6.81 -19.22
N PRO A 22 34.62 7.86 -19.49
CA PRO A 22 35.22 8.76 -18.51
C PRO A 22 34.27 9.59 -17.62
N ASP A 23 32.94 9.45 -17.78
CA ASP A 23 31.94 10.33 -17.15
C ASP A 23 30.80 9.62 -16.40
N VAL A 24 30.97 8.36 -15.97
CA VAL A 24 29.91 7.61 -15.26
C VAL A 24 30.44 7.00 -13.97
N PHE A 25 29.68 7.16 -12.87
CA PHE A 25 30.04 6.57 -11.58
C PHE A 25 29.23 5.29 -11.35
N LEU A 26 29.89 4.24 -10.88
CA LEU A 26 29.31 2.92 -10.64
C LEU A 26 29.24 2.64 -9.14
N PHE A 27 28.07 2.23 -8.66
CA PHE A 27 27.86 1.88 -7.25
C PHE A 27 27.07 0.57 -7.13
N PRO A 28 27.21 -0.17 -6.02
CA PRO A 28 26.34 -1.30 -5.74
C PRO A 28 24.90 -0.82 -5.52
N VAL A 29 23.96 -1.71 -5.72
CA VAL A 29 22.54 -1.46 -5.38
C VAL A 29 22.30 -1.73 -3.89
N SER A 30 21.29 -1.07 -3.31
CA SER A 30 20.75 -1.46 -2.01
C SER A 30 19.98 -2.77 -2.09
N SER A 31 19.68 -3.41 -0.95
CA SER A 31 18.87 -4.64 -0.92
C SER A 31 17.49 -4.44 -1.57
N GLY A 32 16.80 -3.34 -1.25
CA GLY A 32 15.52 -3.00 -1.87
C GLY A 32 15.61 -2.79 -3.38
N GLN A 33 16.67 -2.11 -3.86
CA GLN A 33 16.93 -1.95 -5.30
C GLN A 33 17.24 -3.28 -5.98
N GLN A 34 18.01 -4.15 -5.33
CA GLN A 34 18.32 -5.48 -5.85
C GLN A 34 17.04 -6.28 -6.08
N ARG A 35 16.14 -6.29 -5.10
CA ARG A 35 14.82 -6.95 -5.22
C ARG A 35 14.02 -6.39 -6.39
N LEU A 36 13.83 -5.06 -6.46
CA LEU A 36 13.02 -4.45 -7.51
C LEU A 36 13.63 -4.69 -8.89
N TRP A 37 14.96 -4.67 -9.00
CA TRP A 37 15.64 -4.98 -10.25
C TRP A 37 15.35 -6.42 -10.70
N PHE A 38 15.42 -7.41 -9.78
CA PHE A 38 15.09 -8.80 -10.11
C PHE A 38 13.61 -8.97 -10.48
N LEU A 39 12.69 -8.36 -9.75
CA LEU A 39 11.26 -8.45 -10.05
C LEU A 39 10.93 -7.88 -11.43
N GLU A 40 11.58 -6.79 -11.83
CA GLU A 40 11.42 -6.20 -13.17
C GLU A 40 11.89 -7.14 -14.30
N GLN A 41 12.87 -8.03 -14.04
CA GLN A 41 13.29 -9.02 -15.05
C GLN A 41 12.19 -10.08 -15.31
N PHE A 42 11.35 -10.37 -14.31
CA PHE A 42 10.23 -11.31 -14.48
C PHE A 42 8.99 -10.66 -15.06
N GLN A 43 8.85 -9.34 -14.95
CA GLN A 43 7.66 -8.58 -15.33
C GLN A 43 8.02 -7.37 -16.19
N THR A 44 8.91 -7.58 -17.16
CA THR A 44 9.38 -6.52 -18.05
C THR A 44 8.23 -5.75 -18.69
N GLY A 45 8.25 -4.42 -18.54
CA GLY A 45 7.23 -3.55 -19.11
C GLY A 45 5.93 -3.45 -18.27
N SER A 46 5.96 -3.87 -17.01
CA SER A 46 4.85 -3.69 -16.08
C SER A 46 4.90 -2.31 -15.39
N PRO A 47 3.77 -1.63 -15.17
CA PRO A 47 3.72 -0.41 -14.38
C PRO A 47 3.67 -0.65 -12.87
N LEU A 48 3.80 -1.89 -12.39
CA LEU A 48 3.61 -2.30 -10.99
C LEU A 48 4.43 -1.49 -9.98
N TYR A 49 5.63 -1.09 -10.37
CA TYR A 49 6.53 -0.29 -9.54
C TYR A 49 6.59 1.17 -9.95
N ASN A 50 5.63 1.65 -10.74
CA ASN A 50 5.43 3.07 -10.92
C ASN A 50 4.85 3.68 -9.64
N SER A 51 5.37 4.84 -9.26
CA SER A 51 4.89 5.67 -8.15
C SER A 51 4.33 6.97 -8.75
N PRO A 52 3.07 6.96 -9.23
CA PRO A 52 2.47 8.14 -9.82
C PRO A 52 1.87 9.04 -8.75
N ILE A 53 1.96 10.35 -8.98
CA ILE A 53 1.23 11.36 -8.22
C ILE A 53 0.71 12.43 -9.16
N ALA A 54 -0.50 12.90 -8.93
CA ALA A 54 -1.05 14.09 -9.54
C ALA A 54 -1.40 15.11 -8.48
N VAL A 55 -0.96 16.34 -8.68
CA VAL A 55 -1.19 17.46 -7.77
C VAL A 55 -1.87 18.58 -8.52
N ARG A 56 -3.08 18.94 -8.11
CA ARG A 56 -3.75 20.16 -8.57
C ARG A 56 -3.07 21.34 -7.91
N MET A 57 -2.69 22.33 -8.72
CA MET A 57 -2.04 23.56 -8.33
C MET A 57 -2.94 24.71 -8.72
N GLU A 58 -3.51 25.41 -7.73
CA GLU A 58 -4.40 26.56 -7.91
C GLU A 58 -3.64 27.83 -7.50
N GLY A 59 -3.50 28.77 -8.43
CA GLY A 59 -2.78 30.04 -8.26
C GLY A 59 -1.89 30.38 -9.45
N PRO A 60 -1.14 31.50 -9.40
CA PRO A 60 -0.25 31.92 -10.47
C PRO A 60 0.98 31.01 -10.55
N LEU A 61 1.06 30.17 -11.57
CA LEU A 61 2.16 29.23 -11.82
C LEU A 61 2.92 29.60 -13.10
N GLU A 62 4.24 29.71 -13.00
CA GLU A 62 5.15 29.92 -14.12
C GLU A 62 5.80 28.60 -14.54
N ALA A 63 5.34 27.98 -15.63
CA ALA A 63 5.80 26.67 -16.07
C ALA A 63 7.31 26.60 -16.32
N ALA A 64 7.92 27.67 -16.86
CA ALA A 64 9.36 27.75 -17.10
C ALA A 64 10.17 27.76 -15.79
N VAL A 65 9.66 28.43 -14.75
CA VAL A 65 10.27 28.43 -13.41
C VAL A 65 10.16 27.06 -12.76
N LEU A 66 9.00 26.40 -12.92
CA LEU A 66 8.78 25.05 -12.41
C LEU A 66 9.74 24.04 -13.08
N GLU A 67 9.94 24.12 -14.39
CA GLU A 67 10.90 23.28 -15.11
C GLU A 67 12.33 23.47 -14.60
N GLN A 68 12.75 24.72 -14.40
CA GLN A 68 14.05 25.03 -13.82
C GLN A 68 14.20 24.47 -12.40
N ALA A 69 13.17 24.57 -11.57
CA ALA A 69 13.19 24.01 -10.21
C ALA A 69 13.32 22.48 -10.23
N VAL A 70 12.62 21.77 -11.11
CA VAL A 70 12.78 20.32 -11.32
C VAL A 70 14.21 19.97 -11.73
N HIS A 71 14.83 20.75 -12.63
CA HIS A 71 16.23 20.52 -13.04
C HIS A 71 17.21 20.67 -11.87
N GLN A 72 17.00 21.64 -10.96
CA GLN A 72 17.84 21.80 -9.78
C GLN A 72 17.73 20.60 -8.84
N ILE A 73 16.53 20.03 -8.65
CA ILE A 73 16.34 18.81 -7.85
C ILE A 73 17.07 17.62 -8.48
N ILE A 74 16.98 17.42 -9.79
CA ILE A 74 17.68 16.34 -10.51
C ILE A 74 19.20 16.50 -10.38
N ARG A 75 19.71 17.74 -10.46
CA ARG A 75 21.14 18.02 -10.24
C ARG A 75 21.58 17.66 -8.82
N ARG A 76 20.75 18.01 -7.82
CA ARG A 76 20.99 17.84 -6.40
C ARG A 76 20.99 16.37 -5.94
N HIS A 77 20.06 15.58 -6.45
CA HIS A 77 19.87 14.18 -6.08
C HIS A 77 20.34 13.23 -7.20
N GLU A 78 21.49 12.60 -7.00
CA GLU A 78 22.12 11.72 -7.98
C GLU A 78 21.24 10.55 -8.40
N ILE A 79 20.42 10.04 -7.49
CA ILE A 79 19.52 8.93 -7.76
C ILE A 79 18.50 9.25 -8.87
N LEU A 80 18.12 10.52 -9.08
CA LEU A 80 17.19 10.93 -10.14
C LEU A 80 17.84 10.94 -11.53
N ARG A 81 19.16 10.82 -11.61
CA ARG A 81 19.95 10.66 -12.84
C ARG A 81 20.71 9.33 -12.85
N THR A 82 20.19 8.34 -12.11
CA THR A 82 20.73 6.98 -12.01
C THR A 82 19.88 6.01 -12.84
N ARG A 83 20.54 5.12 -13.56
CA ARG A 83 19.97 3.96 -14.23
C ARG A 83 20.61 2.68 -13.71
N PHE A 84 20.03 1.54 -14.04
CA PHE A 84 20.47 0.25 -13.50
C PHE A 84 20.80 -0.71 -14.64
N ASP A 85 21.90 -1.44 -14.48
CA ASP A 85 22.31 -2.46 -15.46
C ASP A 85 22.97 -3.63 -14.73
N PHE A 86 23.06 -4.77 -15.39
CA PHE A 86 23.75 -5.94 -14.85
C PHE A 86 25.21 -5.92 -15.26
N ARG A 87 26.11 -5.81 -14.30
CA ARG A 87 27.55 -5.73 -14.55
C ARG A 87 28.31 -6.61 -13.57
N ASN A 88 29.33 -7.30 -14.06
CA ASN A 88 30.19 -8.17 -13.24
C ASN A 88 29.40 -9.17 -12.36
N GLY A 89 28.29 -9.72 -12.90
CA GLY A 89 27.48 -10.72 -12.20
C GLY A 89 26.47 -10.16 -11.20
N GLN A 90 26.28 -8.83 -11.12
CA GLN A 90 25.35 -8.19 -10.17
C GLN A 90 24.69 -6.92 -10.71
N PRO A 91 23.49 -6.56 -10.21
CA PRO A 91 22.87 -5.28 -10.50
C PRO A 91 23.76 -4.12 -10.02
N THR A 92 23.84 -3.07 -10.80
CA THR A 92 24.74 -1.93 -10.54
C THR A 92 24.02 -0.62 -10.83
N GLN A 93 24.16 0.36 -9.93
CA GLN A 93 23.76 1.75 -10.14
C GLN A 93 24.76 2.43 -11.08
N ILE A 94 24.26 3.12 -12.10
CA ILE A 94 25.06 3.89 -13.05
C ILE A 94 24.58 5.33 -12.97
N VAL A 95 25.36 6.16 -12.30
CA VAL A 95 25.05 7.58 -12.10
C VAL A 95 25.62 8.39 -13.26
N ALA A 96 24.74 9.09 -13.98
CA ALA A 96 25.16 10.01 -15.04
C ALA A 96 25.67 11.33 -14.43
N PRO A 97 26.67 11.99 -15.04
CA PRO A 97 27.23 13.25 -14.55
C PRO A 97 26.20 14.39 -14.58
N SER A 98 25.31 14.37 -15.56
CA SER A 98 24.20 15.33 -15.71
C SER A 98 23.03 14.69 -16.44
N PHE A 99 21.84 15.21 -16.21
CA PHE A 99 20.64 14.85 -16.95
C PHE A 99 19.67 16.04 -16.99
N THR A 100 19.07 16.28 -18.15
CA THR A 100 18.06 17.34 -18.34
C THR A 100 16.70 16.71 -18.65
N LEU A 101 15.70 17.00 -17.82
CA LEU A 101 14.35 16.54 -17.98
C LEU A 101 13.46 17.70 -18.48
N LYS A 102 12.73 17.50 -19.56
CA LYS A 102 11.73 18.46 -20.03
C LYS A 102 10.45 18.34 -19.22
N LEU A 103 9.78 19.48 -18.98
CA LEU A 103 8.43 19.56 -18.44
C LEU A 103 7.44 19.83 -19.57
N PRO A 104 6.87 18.82 -20.23
CA PRO A 104 5.86 19.03 -21.25
C PRO A 104 4.62 19.69 -20.64
N VAL A 105 4.16 20.78 -21.27
CA VAL A 105 2.90 21.45 -20.92
C VAL A 105 1.85 21.04 -21.93
N VAL A 106 0.78 20.38 -21.46
CA VAL A 106 -0.38 20.04 -22.26
C VAL A 106 -1.48 21.05 -21.98
N ASP A 107 -1.80 21.85 -22.96
CA ASP A 107 -2.86 22.88 -22.85
C ASP A 107 -4.22 22.24 -23.14
N LEU A 108 -5.12 22.25 -22.14
CA LEU A 108 -6.48 21.72 -22.24
C LEU A 108 -7.53 22.84 -22.45
N LEU A 109 -7.10 24.09 -22.65
CA LEU A 109 -8.00 25.22 -22.85
C LEU A 109 -8.86 25.10 -24.11
N PHE A 110 -8.42 24.31 -25.09
CA PHE A 110 -9.20 24.02 -26.31
C PHE A 110 -10.45 23.18 -26.02
N LEU A 111 -10.54 22.53 -24.87
CA LEU A 111 -11.71 21.76 -24.43
C LEU A 111 -12.70 22.65 -23.68
N PRO A 112 -14.01 22.32 -23.73
CA PRO A 112 -14.99 22.96 -22.85
C PRO A 112 -14.60 22.77 -21.36
N PRO A 113 -14.84 23.77 -20.49
CA PRO A 113 -14.45 23.70 -19.07
C PRO A 113 -14.92 22.42 -18.36
N SER A 114 -16.13 21.93 -18.68
CA SER A 114 -16.69 20.71 -18.10
C SER A 114 -15.95 19.41 -18.50
N GLY A 115 -15.17 19.42 -19.58
CA GLY A 115 -14.43 18.25 -20.06
C GLY A 115 -12.95 18.21 -19.63
N ARG A 116 -12.40 19.37 -19.18
CA ARG A 116 -10.96 19.51 -18.91
C ARG A 116 -10.48 18.61 -17.77
N ASP A 117 -11.26 18.53 -16.69
CA ASP A 117 -10.91 17.72 -15.52
C ASP A 117 -10.89 16.22 -15.84
N ALA A 118 -11.89 15.74 -16.59
CA ALA A 118 -11.95 14.36 -17.03
C ALA A 118 -10.78 13.99 -17.95
N GLU A 119 -10.44 14.86 -18.90
CA GLU A 119 -9.29 14.63 -19.80
C GLU A 119 -7.96 14.70 -19.04
N ALA A 120 -7.81 15.64 -18.11
CA ALA A 120 -6.61 15.71 -17.28
C ALA A 120 -6.39 14.44 -16.44
N ARG A 121 -7.46 13.89 -15.83
CA ARG A 121 -7.41 12.61 -15.12
C ARG A 121 -7.04 11.45 -16.04
N ARG A 122 -7.61 11.39 -17.24
CA ARG A 122 -7.30 10.38 -18.25
C ARG A 122 -5.81 10.40 -18.63
N LEU A 123 -5.26 11.60 -18.90
CA LEU A 123 -3.85 11.80 -19.26
C LEU A 123 -2.91 11.46 -18.09
N ALA A 124 -3.29 11.76 -16.86
CA ALA A 124 -2.54 11.42 -15.67
C ALA A 124 -2.52 9.88 -15.44
N ALA A 125 -3.67 9.21 -15.61
CA ALA A 125 -3.76 7.75 -15.51
C ALA A 125 -2.96 7.05 -16.63
N GLU A 126 -2.98 7.57 -17.86
CA GLU A 126 -2.16 7.05 -18.97
C GLU A 126 -0.66 7.15 -18.64
N GLU A 127 -0.21 8.30 -18.09
CA GLU A 127 1.19 8.47 -17.68
C GLU A 127 1.57 7.53 -16.53
N ALA A 128 0.67 7.30 -15.58
CA ALA A 128 0.86 6.39 -14.45
C ALA A 128 1.13 4.94 -14.91
N ARG A 129 0.44 4.50 -15.97
CA ARG A 129 0.53 3.13 -16.52
C ARG A 129 1.70 2.92 -17.49
N ARG A 130 2.35 3.98 -17.92
CA ARG A 130 3.46 3.86 -18.86
C ARG A 130 4.69 3.25 -18.17
N PRO A 131 5.21 2.09 -18.61
CA PRO A 131 6.33 1.43 -17.96
C PRO A 131 7.64 2.21 -18.10
N PHE A 132 8.63 1.85 -17.28
CA PHE A 132 10.01 2.30 -17.39
C PHE A 132 10.90 1.16 -17.87
N ASP A 133 12.01 1.50 -18.51
CA ASP A 133 13.15 0.60 -18.72
C ASP A 133 14.26 1.03 -17.76
N LEU A 134 14.60 0.18 -16.80
CA LEU A 134 15.61 0.50 -15.77
C LEU A 134 17.00 0.77 -16.35
N LYS A 135 17.28 0.34 -17.58
CA LYS A 135 18.55 0.56 -18.27
C LYS A 135 18.66 1.94 -18.91
N LEU A 136 17.55 2.65 -19.01
CA LEU A 136 17.47 3.94 -19.70
C LEU A 136 17.07 5.05 -18.74
N LEU A 137 17.67 6.24 -18.93
CA LEU A 137 17.18 7.47 -18.29
C LEU A 137 16.06 8.10 -19.14
N PRO A 138 15.11 8.79 -18.52
CA PRO A 138 14.92 8.98 -17.08
C PRO A 138 14.07 7.88 -16.44
N LEU A 139 14.28 7.63 -15.14
CA LEU A 139 13.38 6.84 -14.29
C LEU A 139 12.38 7.71 -13.51
N LEU A 140 12.29 8.97 -13.90
CA LEU A 140 11.36 10.00 -13.42
C LEU A 140 10.76 10.70 -14.64
N ARG A 141 9.45 10.88 -14.69
CA ARG A 141 8.74 11.66 -15.71
C ARG A 141 7.86 12.69 -15.03
N VAL A 142 7.77 13.87 -15.64
CA VAL A 142 6.90 14.97 -15.19
C VAL A 142 6.09 15.51 -16.36
N LYS A 143 4.89 16.02 -16.06
CA LYS A 143 4.00 16.64 -17.05
C LYS A 143 3.15 17.69 -16.36
N LEU A 144 2.89 18.80 -17.02
CA LEU A 144 1.99 19.86 -16.54
C LEU A 144 0.77 19.92 -17.45
N LEU A 145 -0.42 19.73 -16.90
CA LEU A 145 -1.69 19.85 -17.60
C LEU A 145 -2.32 21.19 -17.22
N ARG A 146 -2.58 22.05 -18.19
CA ARG A 146 -3.14 23.39 -17.98
C ARG A 146 -4.65 23.36 -18.17
N LEU A 147 -5.42 23.63 -17.10
CA LEU A 147 -6.88 23.66 -17.11
C LEU A 147 -7.44 25.08 -17.23
N SER A 148 -6.70 26.08 -16.68
CA SER A 148 -7.02 27.51 -16.79
C SER A 148 -5.72 28.33 -16.66
N GLU A 149 -5.83 29.67 -16.66
CA GLU A 149 -4.68 30.55 -16.39
C GLU A 149 -4.08 30.35 -15.00
N THR A 150 -4.89 29.92 -14.04
CA THR A 150 -4.50 29.78 -12.63
C THR A 150 -4.71 28.36 -12.09
N GLU A 151 -5.00 27.39 -12.94
CA GLU A 151 -5.26 26.01 -12.51
C GLU A 151 -4.51 25.03 -13.38
N HIS A 152 -3.66 24.24 -12.75
CA HIS A 152 -2.82 23.23 -13.40
C HIS A 152 -2.86 21.91 -12.64
N ILE A 153 -2.58 20.81 -13.32
CA ILE A 153 -2.28 19.53 -12.66
C ILE A 153 -0.84 19.14 -13.00
N PHE A 154 -0.01 19.08 -11.97
CA PHE A 154 1.35 18.56 -12.08
C PHE A 154 1.32 17.04 -11.87
N VAL A 155 1.73 16.30 -12.88
CA VAL A 155 1.82 14.84 -12.86
C VAL A 155 3.29 14.47 -12.75
N LEU A 156 3.64 13.68 -11.72
CA LEU A 156 4.95 13.09 -11.54
C LEU A 156 4.79 11.59 -11.49
N THR A 157 5.59 10.85 -12.25
CA THR A 157 5.68 9.39 -12.16
C THR A 157 7.16 9.03 -12.02
N ALA A 158 7.50 8.34 -10.95
CA ALA A 158 8.85 7.82 -10.72
C ALA A 158 8.81 6.30 -10.62
N HIS A 159 9.87 5.61 -11.05
CA HIS A 159 10.02 4.20 -10.72
C HIS A 159 10.40 4.04 -9.26
N HIS A 160 9.77 3.11 -8.56
CA HIS A 160 9.97 2.92 -7.11
C HIS A 160 11.42 2.60 -6.74
N ILE A 161 12.23 2.06 -7.67
CA ILE A 161 13.66 1.76 -7.46
C ILE A 161 14.52 3.01 -7.14
N ILE A 162 14.03 4.20 -7.52
CA ILE A 162 14.70 5.49 -7.25
C ILE A 162 13.90 6.39 -6.29
N PHE A 163 12.70 5.98 -5.85
CA PHE A 163 11.76 6.89 -5.20
C PHE A 163 10.79 6.15 -4.27
N ASP A 164 10.66 6.57 -3.03
CA ASP A 164 9.69 6.07 -2.05
C ASP A 164 8.69 7.16 -1.61
N GLY A 165 7.76 6.81 -0.73
CA GLY A 165 6.74 7.75 -0.26
C GLY A 165 7.32 8.94 0.51
N TRP A 166 8.41 8.76 1.27
CA TRP A 166 9.11 9.86 1.96
C TRP A 166 9.78 10.80 0.97
N SER A 167 10.38 10.26 -0.08
CA SER A 167 11.01 11.01 -1.16
C SER A 167 10.05 12.00 -1.82
N LEU A 168 8.74 11.69 -1.84
CA LEU A 168 7.72 12.59 -2.35
C LEU A 168 7.64 13.89 -1.54
N THR A 169 7.66 13.79 -0.22
CA THR A 169 7.66 14.97 0.68
C THR A 169 8.92 15.79 0.50
N VAL A 170 10.09 15.14 0.39
CA VAL A 170 11.37 15.81 0.10
C VAL A 170 11.30 16.55 -1.23
N PHE A 171 10.83 15.86 -2.28
CA PHE A 171 10.72 16.43 -3.64
C PHE A 171 9.84 17.69 -3.66
N PHE A 172 8.63 17.64 -3.12
CA PHE A 172 7.72 18.80 -3.15
C PHE A 172 8.16 19.93 -2.23
N ARG A 173 8.78 19.64 -1.09
CA ARG A 173 9.36 20.64 -0.19
C ARG A 173 10.48 21.40 -0.90
N GLU A 174 11.40 20.70 -1.54
CA GLU A 174 12.50 21.31 -2.29
C GLU A 174 12.00 22.03 -3.54
N LEU A 175 11.02 21.46 -4.25
CA LEU A 175 10.41 22.07 -5.44
C LEU A 175 9.81 23.44 -5.09
N ALA A 176 9.05 23.53 -4.00
CA ALA A 176 8.47 24.78 -3.54
C ALA A 176 9.55 25.82 -3.18
N ALA A 177 10.58 25.40 -2.42
CA ALA A 177 11.66 26.28 -1.99
C ALA A 177 12.48 26.81 -3.18
N ILE A 178 12.87 25.93 -4.10
CA ILE A 178 13.68 26.30 -5.28
C ILE A 178 12.85 27.18 -6.24
N TYR A 179 11.57 26.85 -6.46
CA TYR A 179 10.66 27.64 -7.27
C TYR A 179 10.59 29.10 -6.78
N GLU A 180 10.40 29.30 -5.47
CA GLU A 180 10.35 30.64 -4.88
C GLU A 180 11.68 31.40 -4.98
N LEU A 181 12.81 30.70 -4.84
CA LEU A 181 14.14 31.32 -5.03
C LEU A 181 14.31 31.80 -6.47
N ILE A 182 14.00 30.98 -7.47
CA ILE A 182 14.10 31.34 -8.90
C ILE A 182 13.16 32.52 -9.21
N ARG A 183 11.91 32.47 -8.76
CA ARG A 183 10.92 33.52 -8.95
C ARG A 183 11.36 34.85 -8.32
N ALA A 184 11.99 34.79 -7.17
CA ALA A 184 12.59 35.96 -6.51
C ALA A 184 13.91 36.41 -7.13
N ARG A 185 14.40 35.78 -8.21
CA ARG A 185 15.71 36.01 -8.86
C ARG A 185 16.88 35.88 -7.90
N LYS A 186 16.77 34.98 -6.91
CA LYS A 186 17.84 34.61 -5.99
C LYS A 186 18.58 33.39 -6.48
N PRO A 187 19.81 33.10 -6.01
CA PRO A 187 20.49 31.83 -6.28
C PRO A 187 19.58 30.66 -5.84
N ALA A 188 19.31 29.73 -6.77
CA ALA A 188 18.42 28.59 -6.55
C ALA A 188 19.19 27.41 -5.95
N GLU A 189 20.01 27.67 -4.93
CA GLU A 189 20.88 26.69 -4.29
C GLU A 189 20.39 26.40 -2.87
N LEU A 190 20.02 25.15 -2.63
CA LEU A 190 19.83 24.61 -1.29
C LEU A 190 21.13 23.98 -0.80
N PRO A 191 21.36 23.86 0.53
CA PRO A 191 22.52 23.15 1.06
C PRO A 191 22.57 21.73 0.51
N GLU A 192 23.74 21.28 0.02
CA GLU A 192 23.90 19.92 -0.51
C GLU A 192 23.54 18.86 0.55
N PRO A 193 22.88 17.73 0.17
CA PRO A 193 22.64 16.63 1.08
C PRO A 193 23.95 16.12 1.66
N ALA A 194 23.94 15.74 2.94
CA ALA A 194 25.14 15.23 3.61
C ALA A 194 25.68 13.94 2.97
N ILE A 195 24.79 13.16 2.35
CA ILE A 195 25.09 11.92 1.61
C ILE A 195 24.20 11.86 0.36
N GLN A 196 24.63 11.06 -0.62
CA GLN A 196 23.78 10.64 -1.74
C GLN A 196 23.24 9.23 -1.51
N TYR A 197 22.20 8.84 -2.27
CA TYR A 197 21.64 7.49 -2.13
C TYR A 197 22.64 6.37 -2.41
N ALA A 198 23.58 6.60 -3.32
CA ALA A 198 24.64 5.65 -3.61
C ALA A 198 25.53 5.36 -2.38
N ASP A 199 25.80 6.39 -1.56
CA ASP A 199 26.56 6.25 -0.31
C ASP A 199 25.80 5.38 0.70
N PHE A 200 24.48 5.59 0.81
CA PHE A 200 23.63 4.72 1.63
C PHE A 200 23.67 3.26 1.16
N ALA A 201 23.61 3.01 -0.16
CA ALA A 201 23.66 1.64 -0.69
C ALA A 201 24.99 0.94 -0.32
N VAL A 202 26.11 1.65 -0.44
CA VAL A 202 27.45 1.16 -0.02
C VAL A 202 27.48 0.89 1.48
N TRP A 203 27.00 1.83 2.30
CA TRP A 203 26.92 1.67 3.75
C TRP A 203 26.05 0.48 4.15
N GLN A 204 24.85 0.32 3.53
CA GLN A 204 23.94 -0.79 3.81
C GLN A 204 24.60 -2.15 3.53
N GLN A 205 25.28 -2.29 2.39
CA GLN A 205 26.00 -3.52 2.04
C GLN A 205 27.07 -3.89 3.07
N ALA A 206 27.80 -2.90 3.59
CA ALA A 206 28.76 -3.11 4.66
C ALA A 206 28.09 -3.50 5.99
N ARG A 207 26.96 -2.85 6.30
CA ARG A 207 26.19 -3.06 7.55
C ARG A 207 25.59 -4.45 7.65
N LEU A 208 25.16 -5.05 6.53
CA LEU A 208 24.57 -6.39 6.48
C LEU A 208 25.40 -7.49 7.18
N LYS A 209 26.73 -7.30 7.24
CA LYS A 209 27.64 -8.24 7.89
C LYS A 209 27.55 -8.23 9.43
N PHE A 210 26.85 -7.28 10.01
CA PHE A 210 26.75 -7.06 11.44
C PHE A 210 25.33 -7.19 12.00
N LEU A 211 24.38 -7.70 11.21
CA LEU A 211 22.96 -7.84 11.59
C LEU A 211 22.58 -9.25 12.10
N ASP A 212 23.56 -10.03 12.56
CA ASP A 212 23.31 -11.44 12.98
C ASP A 212 22.33 -11.54 14.16
N LYS A 213 22.38 -10.59 15.10
CA LYS A 213 21.48 -10.58 16.28
C LYS A 213 20.05 -10.24 15.88
N GLU A 214 19.88 -9.23 15.06
CA GLU A 214 18.61 -8.78 14.55
C GLU A 214 17.98 -9.86 13.66
N LEU A 215 18.78 -10.50 12.82
CA LEU A 215 18.35 -11.63 11.99
C LEU A 215 17.95 -12.84 12.83
N ALA A 216 18.70 -13.17 13.89
CA ALA A 216 18.35 -14.25 14.80
C ALA A 216 17.02 -13.99 15.53
N TRP A 217 16.75 -12.72 15.90
CA TRP A 217 15.46 -12.34 16.47
C TRP A 217 14.31 -12.59 15.48
N TRP A 218 14.46 -12.14 14.22
CA TRP A 218 13.46 -12.37 13.17
C TRP A 218 13.24 -13.86 12.90
N LYS A 219 14.29 -14.68 12.85
CA LYS A 219 14.19 -16.13 12.68
C LYS A 219 13.41 -16.78 13.82
N LYS A 220 13.58 -16.30 15.06
CA LYS A 220 12.79 -16.76 16.21
C LYS A 220 11.33 -16.29 16.11
N GLN A 221 11.09 -15.03 15.79
CA GLN A 221 9.75 -14.44 15.68
C GLN A 221 8.91 -15.10 14.58
N LEU A 222 9.55 -15.50 13.49
CA LEU A 222 8.93 -16.15 12.34
C LEU A 222 9.22 -17.67 12.29
N SER A 223 9.54 -18.28 13.43
CA SER A 223 9.76 -19.73 13.52
C SER A 223 8.45 -20.51 13.48
N GLY A 224 8.55 -21.81 13.17
CA GLY A 224 7.41 -22.72 13.06
C GLY A 224 6.72 -22.65 11.69
N SER A 225 5.53 -23.24 11.61
CA SER A 225 4.72 -23.14 10.39
C SER A 225 4.16 -21.73 10.27
N LEU A 226 4.42 -21.08 9.15
CA LEU A 226 3.84 -19.77 8.83
C LEU A 226 2.53 -19.98 8.05
N PRO A 227 1.39 -19.51 8.56
CA PRO A 227 0.12 -19.70 7.89
C PRO A 227 0.00 -18.81 6.64
N THR A 228 -0.55 -19.36 5.57
CA THR A 228 -1.09 -18.56 4.48
C THR A 228 -2.46 -18.03 4.90
N LEU A 229 -2.72 -16.74 4.70
CA LEU A 229 -4.00 -16.14 5.05
C LEU A 229 -5.08 -16.56 4.04
N GLU A 230 -6.13 -17.23 4.49
CA GLU A 230 -7.22 -17.75 3.67
C GLU A 230 -8.42 -16.81 3.68
N LEU A 231 -8.33 -15.71 2.94
CA LEU A 231 -9.44 -14.75 2.80
C LEU A 231 -10.58 -15.36 1.95
N PRO A 232 -11.86 -15.12 2.32
CA PRO A 232 -12.99 -15.49 1.49
C PRO A 232 -13.04 -14.58 0.26
N THR A 233 -12.54 -15.08 -0.86
CA THR A 233 -12.45 -14.34 -2.12
C THR A 233 -13.72 -14.54 -2.96
N ASP A 234 -14.10 -13.54 -3.77
CA ASP A 234 -15.23 -13.62 -4.69
C ASP A 234 -14.91 -14.51 -5.91
N HIS A 235 -13.62 -14.58 -6.27
CA HIS A 235 -13.13 -15.35 -7.41
C HIS A 235 -12.03 -16.32 -6.98
N PRO A 236 -11.92 -17.49 -7.67
CA PRO A 236 -10.85 -18.45 -7.37
C PRO A 236 -9.47 -17.86 -7.68
N ARG A 237 -8.50 -18.14 -6.81
CA ARG A 237 -7.13 -17.70 -6.98
C ARG A 237 -6.49 -18.31 -8.22
N SER A 238 -5.92 -17.48 -9.09
CA SER A 238 -5.16 -17.90 -10.26
C SER A 238 -3.83 -18.56 -9.88
N ALA A 239 -3.32 -19.46 -10.72
CA ALA A 239 -2.02 -20.11 -10.54
C ALA A 239 -0.84 -19.11 -10.59
N MET A 240 -1.02 -17.97 -11.29
CA MET A 240 -0.08 -16.86 -11.34
C MET A 240 -0.77 -15.56 -10.96
N GLN A 241 -0.10 -14.75 -10.15
CA GLN A 241 -0.57 -13.41 -9.79
C GLN A 241 -0.46 -12.46 -10.99
N THR A 242 -1.53 -11.74 -11.32
CA THR A 242 -1.59 -10.78 -12.44
C THR A 242 -1.25 -9.36 -12.01
N TYR A 243 -1.31 -9.07 -10.71
CA TYR A 243 -1.14 -7.76 -10.10
C TYR A 243 -2.17 -6.71 -10.54
N ARG A 244 -3.29 -7.12 -11.14
CA ARG A 244 -4.40 -6.21 -11.42
C ARG A 244 -5.03 -5.76 -10.12
N GLY A 245 -5.29 -4.48 -10.00
CA GLY A 245 -5.81 -3.91 -8.77
C GLY A 245 -6.74 -2.74 -8.99
N ALA A 246 -7.39 -2.36 -7.92
CA ALA A 246 -8.18 -1.15 -7.80
C ALA A 246 -8.12 -0.63 -6.36
N VAL A 247 -8.71 0.53 -6.13
CA VAL A 247 -8.68 1.20 -4.82
C VAL A 247 -10.09 1.61 -4.44
N GLU A 248 -10.48 1.29 -3.20
CA GLU A 248 -11.69 1.80 -2.57
C GLU A 248 -11.32 2.68 -1.36
N LEU A 249 -12.12 3.72 -1.14
CA LEU A 249 -11.89 4.73 -0.12
C LEU A 249 -13.10 4.83 0.81
N ARG A 250 -12.82 4.96 2.11
CA ARG A 250 -13.84 5.26 3.11
C ARG A 250 -13.34 6.28 4.10
N ALA A 251 -13.90 7.48 4.09
CA ALA A 251 -13.69 8.45 5.15
C ALA A 251 -14.37 7.92 6.43
N LEU A 252 -13.61 7.79 7.51
CA LEU A 252 -14.14 7.33 8.79
C LEU A 252 -14.95 8.47 9.45
N ARG A 253 -15.92 8.10 10.27
CA ARG A 253 -16.81 9.06 10.93
C ARG A 253 -16.03 10.11 11.73
N ALA A 254 -16.57 11.32 11.75
CA ALA A 254 -15.99 12.41 12.53
C ALA A 254 -15.87 12.00 14.01
N GLY A 255 -14.74 12.37 14.62
CA GLY A 255 -14.43 12.05 16.02
C GLY A 255 -13.87 10.63 16.26
N LEU A 256 -14.01 9.68 15.32
CA LEU A 256 -13.46 8.33 15.51
C LEU A 256 -11.93 8.34 15.53
N SER A 257 -11.30 9.20 14.71
CA SER A 257 -9.85 9.39 14.72
C SER A 257 -9.33 9.84 16.09
N ASP A 258 -9.99 10.84 16.69
CA ASP A 258 -9.59 11.38 17.99
C ASP A 258 -9.81 10.36 19.11
N ALA A 259 -10.93 9.63 19.06
CA ALA A 259 -11.24 8.58 20.01
C ALA A 259 -10.24 7.42 19.95
N LEU A 260 -9.80 7.03 18.74
CA LEU A 260 -8.76 6.02 18.55
C LEU A 260 -7.39 6.50 19.04
N GLN A 261 -7.04 7.76 18.82
CA GLN A 261 -5.82 8.35 19.37
C GLN A 261 -5.83 8.37 20.90
N GLU A 262 -6.96 8.75 21.50
CA GLU A 262 -7.12 8.76 22.95
C GLU A 262 -7.07 7.33 23.53
N LEU A 263 -7.74 6.35 22.92
CA LEU A 263 -7.61 4.93 23.30
C LEU A 263 -6.15 4.48 23.24
N SER A 264 -5.47 4.75 22.13
CA SER A 264 -4.06 4.40 21.94
C SER A 264 -3.18 5.00 23.04
N ARG A 265 -3.37 6.28 23.36
CA ARG A 265 -2.63 6.99 24.41
C ARG A 265 -2.83 6.37 25.79
N ARG A 266 -4.07 6.03 26.15
CA ARG A 266 -4.41 5.37 27.43
C ARG A 266 -3.75 4.01 27.57
N GLU A 267 -3.65 3.26 26.49
CA GLU A 267 -3.03 1.93 26.46
C GLU A 267 -1.51 1.98 26.23
N GLY A 268 -0.90 3.16 26.16
CA GLY A 268 0.52 3.35 25.89
C GLY A 268 0.93 2.81 24.51
N ALA A 269 0.01 2.78 23.55
CA ALA A 269 0.19 2.34 22.17
C ALA A 269 0.16 3.54 21.22
N THR A 270 0.55 3.33 19.97
CA THR A 270 0.40 4.31 18.88
C THR A 270 -0.90 4.06 18.12
N LEU A 271 -1.38 5.06 17.38
CA LEU A 271 -2.52 4.89 16.46
C LEU A 271 -2.27 3.77 15.44
N PHE A 272 -1.03 3.65 14.94
CA PHE A 272 -0.63 2.54 14.07
C PHE A 272 -0.89 1.18 14.72
N MET A 273 -0.48 0.99 15.98
CA MET A 273 -0.66 -0.27 16.70
C MET A 273 -2.15 -0.61 16.91
N ALA A 274 -2.97 0.41 17.26
CA ALA A 274 -4.41 0.23 17.44
C ALA A 274 -5.12 -0.15 16.13
N LEU A 275 -4.78 0.53 15.03
CA LEU A 275 -5.34 0.22 13.70
C LEU A 275 -4.85 -1.14 13.18
N LEU A 276 -3.59 -1.50 13.41
CA LEU A 276 -3.06 -2.83 13.07
C LEU A 276 -3.78 -3.93 13.85
N ALA A 277 -3.98 -3.75 15.18
CA ALA A 277 -4.72 -4.69 16.00
C ALA A 277 -6.17 -4.87 15.51
N ALA A 278 -6.82 -3.76 15.14
CA ALA A 278 -8.16 -3.79 14.56
C ALA A 278 -8.18 -4.49 13.19
N PHE A 279 -7.19 -4.26 12.34
CA PHE A 279 -7.08 -4.94 11.05
C PHE A 279 -6.83 -6.45 11.22
N GLN A 280 -5.95 -6.85 12.13
CA GLN A 280 -5.74 -8.27 12.45
C GLN A 280 -7.01 -8.90 13.04
N THR A 281 -7.78 -8.17 13.87
CA THR A 281 -9.09 -8.63 14.36
C THR A 281 -10.07 -8.82 13.21
N LEU A 282 -10.13 -7.88 12.27
CA LEU A 282 -10.98 -8.00 11.07
C LEU A 282 -10.63 -9.24 10.26
N LEU A 283 -9.34 -9.46 10.00
CA LEU A 283 -8.84 -10.63 9.26
C LEU A 283 -9.19 -11.94 10.00
N ASN A 284 -9.00 -12.01 11.31
CA ASN A 284 -9.41 -13.15 12.14
C ASN A 284 -10.92 -13.43 12.03
N ARG A 285 -11.75 -12.39 12.07
CA ARG A 285 -13.21 -12.53 11.97
C ARG A 285 -13.68 -13.01 10.60
N TYR A 286 -12.91 -12.76 9.53
CA TYR A 286 -13.17 -13.23 8.16
C TYR A 286 -12.65 -14.64 7.90
N THR A 287 -11.50 -15.00 8.48
CA THR A 287 -10.80 -16.26 8.17
C THR A 287 -10.92 -17.33 9.25
N GLY A 288 -11.21 -16.91 10.49
CA GLY A 288 -11.12 -17.80 11.66
C GLY A 288 -9.69 -18.12 12.11
N GLN A 289 -8.67 -17.62 11.41
CA GLN A 289 -7.27 -17.87 11.75
C GLN A 289 -6.82 -16.99 12.93
N GLU A 290 -6.08 -17.57 13.86
CA GLU A 290 -5.59 -16.89 15.08
C GLU A 290 -4.14 -16.41 14.97
N ASP A 291 -3.37 -16.92 14.02
CA ASP A 291 -1.99 -16.52 13.70
C ASP A 291 -1.99 -15.78 12.36
N ILE A 292 -1.77 -14.47 12.38
CA ILE A 292 -1.96 -13.60 11.22
C ILE A 292 -0.70 -12.79 10.96
N LEU A 293 -0.15 -12.95 9.76
CA LEU A 293 0.99 -12.19 9.29
C LEU A 293 0.52 -11.03 8.41
N VAL A 294 0.92 -9.82 8.77
CA VAL A 294 0.65 -8.59 8.03
C VAL A 294 1.98 -7.92 7.68
N GLY A 295 2.21 -7.65 6.40
CA GLY A 295 3.34 -6.82 5.97
C GLY A 295 3.11 -5.36 6.41
N SER A 296 4.16 -4.67 6.85
CA SER A 296 4.06 -3.25 7.15
C SER A 296 5.31 -2.51 6.68
N PRO A 297 5.16 -1.48 5.85
CA PRO A 297 6.29 -0.69 5.39
C PRO A 297 6.78 0.23 6.50
N VAL A 298 8.11 0.39 6.60
CA VAL A 298 8.78 1.38 7.44
C VAL A 298 9.66 2.26 6.57
N ALA A 299 9.86 3.51 6.99
CA ALA A 299 10.58 4.49 6.17
C ALA A 299 12.06 4.13 5.93
N GLY A 300 12.67 3.30 6.80
CA GLY A 300 14.06 2.86 6.68
C GLY A 300 15.08 4.00 6.78
N ARG A 301 14.71 5.12 7.42
CA ARG A 301 15.53 6.32 7.59
C ARG A 301 15.94 6.49 9.04
N SER A 302 16.63 5.48 9.56
CA SER A 302 17.15 5.48 10.94
C SER A 302 18.32 6.47 11.15
N LEU A 303 18.96 6.94 10.06
CA LEU A 303 20.01 7.94 10.09
C LEU A 303 19.45 9.30 9.68
N THR A 304 19.71 10.35 10.47
CA THR A 304 19.22 11.72 10.19
C THR A 304 19.68 12.21 8.82
N GLU A 305 20.86 11.83 8.38
CA GLU A 305 21.43 12.19 7.08
C GLU A 305 20.57 11.66 5.89
N THR A 306 19.77 10.62 6.11
CA THR A 306 18.88 10.04 5.07
C THR A 306 17.57 10.79 4.92
N GLU A 307 17.17 11.62 5.89
CA GLU A 307 15.85 12.29 5.90
C GLU A 307 15.67 13.28 4.74
N GLU A 308 16.76 13.87 4.24
CA GLU A 308 16.75 14.84 3.15
C GLU A 308 17.13 14.23 1.78
N VAL A 309 17.33 12.92 1.71
CA VAL A 309 17.77 12.24 0.48
C VAL A 309 16.58 11.59 -0.23
N ILE A 310 16.47 11.82 -1.54
CA ILE A 310 15.54 11.08 -2.39
C ILE A 310 16.13 9.69 -2.69
N GLY A 311 15.31 8.62 -2.58
CA GLY A 311 15.73 7.25 -2.87
C GLY A 311 14.75 6.19 -2.39
N LEU A 312 15.10 4.93 -2.51
CA LEU A 312 14.35 3.77 -2.04
C LEU A 312 14.88 3.30 -0.69
N PHE A 313 14.46 3.92 0.39
CA PHE A 313 14.88 3.54 1.74
C PHE A 313 13.91 2.58 2.43
N ILE A 314 12.67 2.51 1.95
CA ILE A 314 11.60 1.72 2.56
C ILE A 314 12.03 0.27 2.79
N ASN A 315 11.77 -0.25 4.00
CA ASN A 315 11.85 -1.67 4.31
C ASN A 315 10.46 -2.19 4.66
N THR A 316 10.29 -3.51 4.67
CA THR A 316 9.02 -4.15 5.04
C THR A 316 9.23 -5.04 6.25
N LEU A 317 8.44 -4.84 7.29
CA LEU A 317 8.43 -5.66 8.50
C LEU A 317 7.27 -6.65 8.46
N VAL A 318 7.45 -7.82 9.05
CA VAL A 318 6.40 -8.83 9.17
C VAL A 318 5.79 -8.75 10.56
N MET A 319 4.58 -8.22 10.65
CA MET A 319 3.83 -8.04 11.90
C MET A 319 2.98 -9.29 12.18
N ARG A 320 3.57 -10.27 12.90
CA ARG A 320 2.87 -11.51 13.28
C ARG A 320 1.98 -11.27 14.49
N GLY A 321 0.66 -11.36 14.30
CA GLY A 321 -0.36 -11.23 15.35
C GLY A 321 -0.75 -12.59 15.93
N ASP A 322 -0.70 -12.71 17.26
CA ASP A 322 -1.24 -13.85 18.01
C ASP A 322 -2.60 -13.46 18.59
N LEU A 323 -3.67 -14.00 18.01
CA LEU A 323 -5.06 -13.79 18.41
C LEU A 323 -5.64 -14.99 19.17
N SER A 324 -4.78 -15.96 19.53
CA SER A 324 -5.20 -17.20 20.17
C SER A 324 -5.89 -16.98 21.51
N GLY A 325 -6.86 -17.84 21.82
CA GLY A 325 -7.60 -17.82 23.06
C GLY A 325 -8.67 -16.75 23.14
N ASN A 326 -9.07 -16.14 22.01
CA ASN A 326 -10.10 -15.10 21.95
C ASN A 326 -9.89 -14.01 23.01
N PRO A 327 -8.76 -13.26 22.96
CA PRO A 327 -8.46 -12.22 23.95
C PRO A 327 -9.45 -11.05 23.88
N THR A 328 -9.38 -10.15 24.86
CA THR A 328 -10.00 -8.82 24.70
C THR A 328 -9.22 -7.99 23.68
N PHE A 329 -9.84 -6.95 23.13
CA PHE A 329 -9.10 -6.05 22.23
C PHE A 329 -7.92 -5.37 22.94
N ARG A 330 -8.08 -5.01 24.21
CA ARG A 330 -7.01 -4.46 25.06
C ARG A 330 -5.82 -5.43 25.18
N ASP A 331 -6.08 -6.72 25.38
CA ASP A 331 -5.03 -7.74 25.47
C ASP A 331 -4.32 -7.92 24.13
N LEU A 332 -5.08 -7.93 23.01
CA LEU A 332 -4.50 -7.99 21.69
C LEU A 332 -3.63 -6.75 21.42
N LEU A 333 -4.12 -5.55 21.74
CA LEU A 333 -3.36 -4.30 21.55
C LEU A 333 -2.03 -4.33 22.31
N ARG A 334 -1.99 -4.92 23.51
CA ARG A 334 -0.76 -5.12 24.27
C ARG A 334 0.19 -6.07 23.55
N ARG A 335 -0.30 -7.22 23.04
CA ARG A 335 0.51 -8.17 22.22
C ARG A 335 1.07 -7.49 20.96
N VAL A 336 0.23 -6.75 20.24
CA VAL A 336 0.63 -5.99 19.04
C VAL A 336 1.67 -4.92 19.36
N ARG A 337 1.52 -4.20 20.48
CA ARG A 337 2.51 -3.21 20.92
C ARG A 337 3.87 -3.86 21.19
N GLU A 338 3.91 -4.95 21.94
CA GLU A 338 5.16 -5.67 22.24
C GLU A 338 5.83 -6.18 20.97
N MET A 339 5.06 -6.78 20.07
CA MET A 339 5.54 -7.25 18.77
C MET A 339 6.08 -6.09 17.92
N ALA A 340 5.34 -4.98 17.79
CA ALA A 340 5.72 -3.85 16.95
C ALA A 340 6.99 -3.14 17.48
N VAL A 341 7.11 -2.92 18.78
CA VAL A 341 8.31 -2.32 19.40
C VAL A 341 9.54 -3.16 19.10
N ASN A 342 9.44 -4.49 19.26
CA ASN A 342 10.54 -5.39 18.95
C ASN A 342 10.84 -5.46 17.44
N ALA A 343 9.83 -5.41 16.57
CA ALA A 343 10.01 -5.38 15.12
C ALA A 343 10.75 -4.10 14.68
N TYR A 344 10.39 -2.94 15.22
CA TYR A 344 11.09 -1.67 14.96
C TYR A 344 12.54 -1.69 15.48
N ALA A 345 12.81 -2.31 16.63
CA ALA A 345 14.17 -2.45 17.14
C ALA A 345 15.07 -3.30 16.21
N ASN A 346 14.49 -4.09 15.31
CA ASN A 346 15.17 -4.96 14.36
C ASN A 346 14.88 -4.59 12.90
N GLU A 347 14.47 -3.33 12.63
CA GLU A 347 14.04 -2.89 11.29
C GLU A 347 15.18 -2.78 10.26
N GLU A 348 16.45 -2.78 10.70
CA GLU A 348 17.60 -2.70 9.80
C GLU A 348 17.79 -3.96 8.93
N VAL A 349 17.22 -5.11 9.32
CA VAL A 349 17.28 -6.34 8.52
C VAL A 349 16.41 -6.14 7.27
N PRO A 350 16.97 -6.17 6.05
CA PRO A 350 16.18 -6.07 4.84
C PRO A 350 15.23 -7.26 4.71
N PHE A 351 14.00 -6.99 4.25
CA PHE A 351 12.99 -8.03 4.01
C PHE A 351 13.50 -9.15 3.09
N GLU A 352 14.27 -8.78 2.07
CA GLU A 352 14.88 -9.71 1.12
C GLU A 352 15.79 -10.72 1.81
N ARG A 353 16.62 -10.23 2.73
CA ARG A 353 17.52 -11.08 3.53
C ARG A 353 16.73 -12.02 4.43
N LEU A 354 15.63 -11.55 4.99
CA LEU A 354 14.74 -12.37 5.79
C LEU A 354 14.10 -13.49 4.97
N VAL A 355 13.62 -13.20 3.75
CA VAL A 355 13.08 -14.21 2.83
C VAL A 355 14.14 -15.24 2.43
N GLU A 356 15.38 -14.80 2.15
CA GLU A 356 16.50 -15.71 1.85
C GLU A 356 16.81 -16.66 3.00
N GLU A 357 16.80 -16.18 4.24
CA GLU A 357 17.13 -16.96 5.43
C GLU A 357 16.02 -17.90 5.90
N LEU A 358 14.76 -17.50 5.73
CA LEU A 358 13.60 -18.30 6.12
C LEU A 358 13.21 -19.32 5.05
N GLN A 359 13.57 -19.09 3.79
CA GLN A 359 13.24 -19.93 2.64
C GLN A 359 11.77 -20.37 2.62
N PRO A 360 10.81 -19.43 2.71
CA PRO A 360 9.40 -19.81 2.69
C PRO A 360 9.04 -20.54 1.41
N GLU A 361 7.96 -21.31 1.45
CA GLU A 361 7.44 -21.96 0.25
C GLU A 361 7.19 -20.92 -0.86
N ARG A 362 7.77 -21.18 -2.02
CA ARG A 362 7.65 -20.28 -3.17
C ARG A 362 6.36 -20.56 -3.91
N SER A 363 5.52 -19.55 -4.01
CA SER A 363 4.29 -19.56 -4.81
C SER A 363 4.33 -18.50 -5.89
N LEU A 364 3.78 -18.80 -7.06
CA LEU A 364 3.55 -17.80 -8.10
C LEU A 364 2.19 -17.11 -7.94
N SER A 365 1.33 -17.64 -7.07
CA SER A 365 -0.03 -17.15 -6.85
C SER A 365 -0.16 -16.12 -5.71
N HIS A 366 0.84 -16.02 -4.83
CA HIS A 366 0.84 -15.07 -3.71
C HIS A 366 2.25 -14.72 -3.25
N SER A 367 2.38 -13.60 -2.53
CA SER A 367 3.63 -13.15 -1.95
C SER A 367 4.11 -14.08 -0.84
N PRO A 368 5.44 -14.26 -0.67
CA PRO A 368 5.99 -15.03 0.45
C PRO A 368 5.72 -14.31 1.78
N LEU A 369 5.59 -15.07 2.85
CA LEU A 369 5.39 -14.67 4.24
C LEU A 369 4.03 -14.02 4.56
N PHE A 370 3.48 -13.13 3.75
CA PHE A 370 2.18 -12.50 3.99
C PHE A 370 1.49 -12.14 2.67
N GLN A 371 0.16 -12.13 2.69
CA GLN A 371 -0.70 -11.82 1.53
C GLN A 371 -1.38 -10.45 1.66
N VAL A 372 -1.32 -9.86 2.86
CA VAL A 372 -1.96 -8.57 3.17
C VAL A 372 -0.95 -7.60 3.78
N MET A 373 -1.16 -6.31 3.54
CA MET A 373 -0.29 -5.25 4.04
C MET A 373 -1.11 -4.18 4.78
N PHE A 374 -0.50 -3.56 5.78
CA PHE A 374 -1.06 -2.42 6.50
C PHE A 374 -0.04 -1.30 6.60
N ALA A 375 -0.47 -0.08 6.28
CA ALA A 375 0.32 1.14 6.45
C ALA A 375 -0.51 2.27 7.08
N LEU A 376 0.13 3.09 7.89
CA LEU A 376 -0.42 4.36 8.36
C LEU A 376 0.39 5.49 7.73
N GLU A 377 -0.28 6.30 6.92
CA GLU A 377 0.32 7.38 6.16
C GLU A 377 -0.24 8.74 6.62
N ARG A 378 0.57 9.78 6.51
CA ARG A 378 0.09 11.17 6.53
C ARG A 378 -0.09 11.63 5.11
N ALA A 379 -1.06 12.52 4.89
CA ALA A 379 -1.24 13.13 3.57
C ALA A 379 0.06 13.82 3.15
N ALA A 380 0.67 13.34 2.06
CA ALA A 380 2.06 13.64 1.69
C ALA A 380 2.34 15.12 1.42
N LEU A 381 1.31 15.91 1.05
CA LEU A 381 1.44 17.33 0.72
C LEU A 381 1.07 18.28 1.87
N GLU A 382 0.49 17.80 2.98
CA GLU A 382 0.11 18.67 4.10
C GLU A 382 1.28 19.50 4.68
N PRO A 383 2.52 18.99 4.77
CA PRO A 383 3.64 19.77 5.27
C PRO A 383 4.22 20.75 4.24
N VAL A 384 3.75 20.75 2.98
CA VAL A 384 4.32 21.59 1.92
C VAL A 384 3.60 22.94 1.89
N ASN A 385 4.25 23.95 2.42
CA ASN A 385 3.79 25.33 2.28
C ASN A 385 4.37 25.95 0.99
N TRP A 386 3.49 26.24 0.02
CA TRP A 386 3.89 26.89 -1.23
C TRP A 386 3.17 28.24 -1.34
N PRO A 387 3.86 29.37 -1.09
CA PRO A 387 3.24 30.69 -1.09
C PRO A 387 2.52 31.02 -2.40
N GLY A 388 1.25 31.40 -2.32
CA GLY A 388 0.43 31.77 -3.49
C GLY A 388 -0.11 30.61 -4.32
N LEU A 389 0.22 29.36 -3.98
CA LEU A 389 -0.32 28.16 -4.61
C LEU A 389 -1.03 27.26 -3.58
N LYS A 390 -2.25 26.85 -3.89
CA LYS A 390 -2.95 25.82 -3.15
C LYS A 390 -2.71 24.47 -3.83
N LEU A 391 -2.22 23.51 -3.07
CA LEU A 391 -1.94 22.17 -3.54
C LEU A 391 -3.03 21.20 -3.08
N THR A 392 -3.54 20.39 -4.00
CA THR A 392 -4.48 19.31 -3.69
C THR A 392 -4.05 18.04 -4.40
N GLN A 393 -3.73 16.99 -3.64
CA GLN A 393 -3.41 15.69 -4.23
C GLN A 393 -4.65 15.06 -4.83
N LEU A 394 -4.55 14.60 -6.08
CA LEU A 394 -5.60 13.89 -6.77
C LEU A 394 -5.37 12.38 -6.62
N ALA A 395 -6.45 11.64 -6.39
CA ALA A 395 -6.38 10.19 -6.45
C ALA A 395 -6.10 9.76 -7.90
N LEU A 396 -5.07 8.94 -8.07
CA LEU A 396 -4.76 8.26 -9.32
C LEU A 396 -4.92 6.77 -9.11
N ASP A 397 -5.59 6.12 -10.04
CA ASP A 397 -5.68 4.68 -10.09
C ASP A 397 -4.56 4.15 -10.98
N SER A 398 -3.70 3.30 -10.41
CA SER A 398 -2.62 2.62 -11.13
C SER A 398 -3.08 1.31 -11.78
N ASP A 399 -4.32 0.88 -11.50
CA ASP A 399 -4.88 -0.42 -11.88
C ASP A 399 -4.00 -1.62 -11.43
N THR A 400 -3.20 -1.43 -10.37
CA THR A 400 -2.30 -2.48 -9.87
C THR A 400 -2.44 -2.70 -8.38
N ALA A 401 -2.25 -3.94 -7.93
CA ALA A 401 -2.15 -4.32 -6.52
C ALA A 401 -1.01 -5.31 -6.33
N LYS A 402 -0.13 -5.03 -5.37
CA LYS A 402 1.03 -5.89 -5.07
C LYS A 402 0.66 -7.10 -4.21
N PHE A 403 -0.38 -6.95 -3.41
CA PHE A 403 -0.89 -7.94 -2.46
C PHE A 403 -2.36 -8.20 -2.69
N ASP A 404 -2.91 -9.20 -2.01
CA ASP A 404 -4.35 -9.48 -2.07
C ASP A 404 -5.15 -8.27 -1.57
N LEU A 405 -4.74 -7.73 -0.41
CA LEU A 405 -5.27 -6.49 0.18
C LEU A 405 -4.14 -5.65 0.77
N THR A 406 -4.19 -4.34 0.56
CA THR A 406 -3.38 -3.38 1.31
C THR A 406 -4.29 -2.32 1.93
N LEU A 407 -4.35 -2.29 3.25
CA LEU A 407 -5.08 -1.26 3.98
C LEU A 407 -4.14 -0.11 4.35
N TYR A 408 -4.45 1.07 3.87
CA TYR A 408 -3.81 2.31 4.28
C TYR A 408 -4.74 3.10 5.20
N GLY A 409 -4.28 3.43 6.40
CA GLY A 409 -4.86 4.50 7.19
C GLY A 409 -4.26 5.83 6.75
N VAL A 410 -5.02 6.71 6.14
CA VAL A 410 -4.53 8.02 5.68
C VAL A 410 -5.00 9.09 6.65
N GLN A 411 -4.07 9.66 7.40
CA GLN A 411 -4.33 10.73 8.37
C GLN A 411 -4.16 12.10 7.69
N SER A 412 -5.18 12.95 7.82
CA SER A 412 -5.20 14.31 7.29
C SER A 412 -5.86 15.26 8.29
N GLY A 413 -5.80 16.57 8.04
CA GLY A 413 -6.54 17.58 8.82
C GLY A 413 -8.06 17.38 8.81
N ALA A 414 -8.60 16.63 7.84
CA ALA A 414 -10.02 16.26 7.75
C ALA A 414 -10.38 15.00 8.57
N GLY A 415 -9.39 14.31 9.17
CA GLY A 415 -9.57 13.08 9.94
C GLY A 415 -8.83 11.90 9.34
N LEU A 416 -9.35 10.70 9.58
CA LEU A 416 -8.77 9.42 9.13
C LEU A 416 -9.61 8.83 7.99
N THR A 417 -8.94 8.46 6.90
CA THR A 417 -9.54 7.74 5.76
C THR A 417 -8.93 6.35 5.68
N ALA A 418 -9.75 5.32 5.58
CA ALA A 418 -9.34 3.97 5.22
C ALA A 418 -9.32 3.87 3.68
N ARG A 419 -8.16 3.53 3.11
CA ARG A 419 -7.94 3.28 1.69
C ARG A 419 -7.53 1.83 1.52
N MET A 420 -8.30 1.06 0.75
CA MET A 420 -8.01 -0.35 0.46
C MET A 420 -7.61 -0.51 -1.00
N GLU A 421 -6.34 -0.84 -1.24
CA GLU A 421 -5.87 -1.37 -2.52
C GLU A 421 -6.11 -2.89 -2.50
N TYR A 422 -6.66 -3.43 -3.59
CA TYR A 422 -7.02 -4.85 -3.65
C TYR A 422 -6.80 -5.46 -5.02
N ASN A 423 -6.57 -6.77 -5.03
CA ASN A 423 -6.45 -7.55 -6.25
C ASN A 423 -7.83 -7.83 -6.85
N THR A 424 -8.10 -7.27 -8.04
CA THR A 424 -9.38 -7.40 -8.76
C THR A 424 -9.61 -8.79 -9.36
N ASP A 425 -8.59 -9.67 -9.39
CA ASP A 425 -8.79 -11.07 -9.74
C ASP A 425 -9.36 -11.90 -8.58
N LEU A 426 -9.35 -11.35 -7.35
CA LEU A 426 -9.83 -12.03 -6.15
C LEU A 426 -11.10 -11.40 -5.60
N PHE A 427 -11.25 -10.09 -5.71
CA PHE A 427 -12.32 -9.35 -5.04
C PHE A 427 -13.06 -8.40 -5.96
N ASP A 428 -14.36 -8.32 -5.75
CA ASP A 428 -15.24 -7.30 -6.32
C ASP A 428 -15.23 -6.03 -5.46
N ALA A 429 -15.43 -4.87 -6.07
CA ALA A 429 -15.50 -3.59 -5.38
C ALA A 429 -16.54 -3.58 -4.24
N ALA A 430 -17.70 -4.23 -4.43
CA ALA A 430 -18.75 -4.32 -3.42
C ALA A 430 -18.27 -5.06 -2.15
N THR A 431 -17.47 -6.11 -2.31
CA THR A 431 -16.87 -6.84 -1.18
C THR A 431 -15.88 -5.96 -0.42
N ILE A 432 -15.05 -5.19 -1.12
CA ILE A 432 -14.09 -4.27 -0.49
C ILE A 432 -14.81 -3.14 0.26
N GLN A 433 -15.85 -2.56 -0.32
CA GLN A 433 -16.69 -1.54 0.34
C GLN A 433 -17.34 -2.09 1.62
N ARG A 434 -17.78 -3.34 1.61
CA ARG A 434 -18.30 -4.05 2.79
C ARG A 434 -17.21 -4.26 3.84
N ILE A 435 -16.02 -4.73 3.45
CA ILE A 435 -14.86 -4.89 4.34
C ILE A 435 -14.49 -3.57 5.01
N LEU A 436 -14.46 -2.47 4.27
CA LEU A 436 -14.20 -1.13 4.82
C LEU A 436 -15.31 -0.67 5.78
N SER A 437 -16.56 -1.02 5.50
CA SER A 437 -17.70 -0.73 6.39
C SER A 437 -17.59 -1.51 7.70
N HIS A 438 -17.24 -2.79 7.62
CA HIS A 438 -17.01 -3.64 8.79
C HIS A 438 -15.81 -3.15 9.60
N PHE A 439 -14.74 -2.68 8.93
CA PHE A 439 -13.60 -2.10 9.62
C PHE A 439 -14.00 -0.87 10.45
N GLU A 440 -14.81 0.04 9.88
CA GLU A 440 -15.31 1.21 10.62
C GLU A 440 -16.17 0.81 11.83
N VAL A 441 -17.13 -0.12 11.65
CA VAL A 441 -17.97 -0.63 12.74
C VAL A 441 -17.13 -1.30 13.84
N LEU A 442 -16.10 -2.04 13.45
CA LEU A 442 -15.16 -2.64 14.39
C LEU A 442 -14.39 -1.58 15.18
N LEU A 443 -13.89 -0.54 14.52
CA LEU A 443 -13.20 0.57 15.17
C LEU A 443 -14.12 1.30 16.18
N GLU A 444 -15.39 1.52 15.82
CA GLU A 444 -16.40 2.07 16.75
C GLU A 444 -16.60 1.16 17.97
N ALA A 445 -16.67 -0.16 17.74
CA ALA A 445 -16.89 -1.13 18.81
C ALA A 445 -15.69 -1.19 19.78
N VAL A 446 -14.45 -1.13 19.31
CA VAL A 446 -13.25 -1.16 20.16
C VAL A 446 -13.07 0.14 20.93
N VAL A 447 -13.45 1.29 20.38
CA VAL A 447 -13.46 2.57 21.11
C VAL A 447 -14.50 2.59 22.20
N ALA A 448 -15.70 2.03 21.91
CA ALA A 448 -16.78 2.00 22.89
C ALA A 448 -16.47 1.08 24.10
N ASP A 449 -15.86 -0.07 23.85
CA ASP A 449 -15.53 -1.05 24.90
C ASP A 449 -14.33 -1.94 24.47
N PRO A 450 -13.09 -1.55 24.78
CA PRO A 450 -11.90 -2.33 24.46
C PRO A 450 -11.73 -3.61 25.28
N ASP A 451 -12.52 -3.80 26.35
CA ASP A 451 -12.49 -4.99 27.19
C ASP A 451 -13.36 -6.13 26.66
N LYS A 452 -14.10 -5.92 25.58
CA LYS A 452 -14.80 -6.98 24.88
C LYS A 452 -13.83 -7.96 24.21
N ARG A 453 -14.24 -9.24 24.23
CA ARG A 453 -13.53 -10.29 23.48
C ARG A 453 -13.65 -10.04 21.97
N LEU A 454 -12.66 -10.48 21.21
CA LEU A 454 -12.64 -10.28 19.76
C LEU A 454 -13.89 -10.85 19.08
N SER A 455 -14.40 -12.02 19.55
CA SER A 455 -15.63 -12.63 19.06
C SER A 455 -16.88 -11.78 19.26
N ASP A 456 -16.91 -10.97 20.35
CA ASP A 456 -18.08 -10.22 20.78
C ASP A 456 -18.13 -8.79 20.23
N LEU A 457 -17.04 -8.37 19.56
CA LEU A 457 -16.97 -7.10 18.88
C LEU A 457 -17.94 -7.08 17.70
N ARG A 458 -18.71 -6.02 17.61
CA ARG A 458 -19.63 -5.80 16.49
C ARG A 458 -18.85 -5.65 15.19
N LEU A 459 -19.31 -6.35 14.14
CA LEU A 459 -18.72 -6.29 12.81
C LEU A 459 -19.73 -5.82 11.77
N LEU A 460 -20.96 -6.37 11.80
CA LEU A 460 -22.00 -6.06 10.83
C LEU A 460 -22.55 -4.65 11.00
N THR A 461 -22.81 -3.99 9.91
CA THR A 461 -23.58 -2.74 9.87
C THR A 461 -25.03 -2.99 10.30
N GLU A 462 -25.75 -1.94 10.73
CA GLU A 462 -27.16 -2.10 11.12
C GLU A 462 -28.06 -2.59 9.99
N PRO A 463 -27.92 -2.12 8.73
CA PRO A 463 -28.67 -2.69 7.60
C PRO A 463 -28.41 -4.17 7.40
N GLU A 464 -27.15 -4.63 7.44
CA GLU A 464 -26.81 -6.05 7.27
C GLU A 464 -27.40 -6.90 8.40
N ARG A 465 -27.33 -6.40 9.62
CA ARG A 465 -27.93 -7.08 10.78
C ARG A 465 -29.44 -7.21 10.64
N GLN A 466 -30.12 -6.14 10.22
CA GLN A 466 -31.56 -6.14 9.95
C GLN A 466 -31.92 -7.16 8.86
N GLN A 467 -31.14 -7.19 7.78
CA GLN A 467 -31.33 -8.13 6.69
C GLN A 467 -31.16 -9.58 7.15
N LEU A 468 -30.05 -9.90 7.82
CA LEU A 468 -29.72 -11.26 8.25
C LEU A 468 -30.64 -11.78 9.36
N LEU A 469 -30.99 -10.95 10.35
CA LEU A 469 -31.71 -11.40 11.54
C LEU A 469 -33.24 -11.25 11.43
N VAL A 470 -33.72 -10.33 10.59
CA VAL A 470 -35.15 -10.03 10.50
C VAL A 470 -35.70 -10.37 9.11
N GLU A 471 -35.13 -9.77 8.05
CA GLU A 471 -35.72 -9.88 6.72
C GLU A 471 -35.64 -11.31 6.17
N TRP A 472 -34.45 -11.93 6.22
CA TRP A 472 -34.28 -13.32 5.76
C TRP A 472 -34.94 -14.36 6.67
N ASN A 473 -35.30 -13.99 7.89
CA ASN A 473 -36.04 -14.86 8.81
C ASN A 473 -37.55 -14.64 8.78
N ARG A 474 -38.05 -13.80 7.87
CA ARG A 474 -39.50 -13.68 7.61
C ARG A 474 -40.02 -14.89 6.84
N THR A 475 -39.84 -16.08 7.41
CA THR A 475 -40.24 -17.35 6.81
C THR A 475 -41.61 -17.83 7.27
N GLN A 476 -42.32 -16.98 7.99
CA GLN A 476 -43.63 -17.31 8.51
C GLN A 476 -44.62 -17.48 7.33
N ALA A 477 -45.18 -18.65 7.21
CA ALA A 477 -46.19 -18.97 6.24
C ALA A 477 -47.45 -19.46 6.98
N ASP A 478 -48.61 -19.13 6.44
CA ASP A 478 -49.86 -19.70 6.92
C ASP A 478 -49.92 -21.16 6.45
N TYR A 479 -50.03 -22.06 7.41
CA TYR A 479 -50.21 -23.47 7.16
C TYR A 479 -51.34 -23.99 8.08
N PRO A 480 -52.06 -25.04 7.70
CA PRO A 480 -53.09 -25.66 8.52
C PRO A 480 -52.47 -26.22 9.81
N ARG A 481 -52.70 -25.55 10.94
CA ARG A 481 -52.11 -25.92 12.25
C ARG A 481 -52.83 -27.05 12.96
N GLU A 482 -54.10 -27.21 12.64
CA GLU A 482 -54.99 -28.20 13.25
C GLU A 482 -55.01 -29.52 12.49
N GLU A 483 -54.44 -29.56 11.26
CA GLU A 483 -54.38 -30.75 10.40
C GLU A 483 -53.05 -31.48 10.63
N THR A 484 -53.12 -32.79 10.66
CA THR A 484 -51.90 -33.63 10.71
C THR A 484 -51.32 -33.85 9.30
N ILE A 485 -50.04 -34.28 9.23
CA ILE A 485 -49.37 -34.50 7.92
C ILE A 485 -50.15 -35.54 7.07
N HIS A 486 -50.70 -36.59 7.68
CA HIS A 486 -51.45 -37.59 6.93
C HIS A 486 -52.81 -37.05 6.44
N GLU A 487 -53.51 -36.23 7.21
CA GLU A 487 -54.75 -35.57 6.76
C GLU A 487 -54.48 -34.61 5.58
N LEU A 488 -53.36 -33.88 5.61
CA LEU A 488 -52.93 -33.05 4.47
C LEU A 488 -52.61 -33.90 3.22
N PHE A 489 -52.00 -35.07 3.42
CA PHE A 489 -51.72 -36.02 2.35
C PHE A 489 -53.00 -36.59 1.77
N GLU A 490 -53.90 -37.10 2.60
CA GLU A 490 -55.21 -37.64 2.21
C GLU A 490 -56.02 -36.58 1.47
N ALA A 491 -56.04 -35.34 1.93
CA ALA A 491 -56.73 -34.24 1.24
C ALA A 491 -56.09 -33.96 -0.13
N GLN A 492 -54.78 -34.07 -0.27
CA GLN A 492 -54.10 -33.94 -1.57
C GLN A 492 -54.41 -35.14 -2.49
N ALA A 493 -54.42 -36.35 -1.95
CA ALA A 493 -54.77 -37.57 -2.69
C ALA A 493 -56.19 -37.51 -3.20
N ALA A 494 -57.15 -37.03 -2.39
CA ALA A 494 -58.53 -36.81 -2.79
C ALA A 494 -58.65 -35.71 -3.87
N ARG A 495 -57.84 -34.66 -3.83
CA ARG A 495 -57.88 -33.53 -4.76
C ARG A 495 -57.32 -33.88 -6.13
N THR A 496 -56.17 -34.61 -6.14
CA THR A 496 -55.45 -34.95 -7.38
C THR A 496 -54.97 -36.40 -7.39
N PRO A 497 -55.94 -37.40 -7.39
CA PRO A 497 -55.62 -38.82 -7.18
C PRO A 497 -54.68 -39.42 -8.23
N ASP A 498 -54.77 -38.96 -9.46
CA ASP A 498 -53.99 -39.48 -10.59
C ASP A 498 -52.71 -38.71 -10.86
N ALA A 499 -52.38 -37.67 -10.05
CA ALA A 499 -51.12 -36.98 -10.14
C ALA A 499 -50.00 -37.84 -9.55
N VAL A 500 -48.78 -37.69 -10.08
CA VAL A 500 -47.60 -38.39 -9.58
C VAL A 500 -47.23 -37.87 -8.19
N ALA A 501 -47.22 -38.76 -7.20
CA ALA A 501 -46.89 -38.47 -5.82
C ALA A 501 -45.42 -38.76 -5.49
N VAL A 502 -44.87 -39.85 -6.04
CA VAL A 502 -43.49 -40.29 -5.79
C VAL A 502 -42.81 -40.70 -7.09
N VAL A 503 -41.54 -40.33 -7.25
CA VAL A 503 -40.67 -40.73 -8.37
C VAL A 503 -39.43 -41.39 -7.80
N PHE A 504 -39.09 -42.59 -8.25
CA PHE A 504 -37.84 -43.26 -7.95
C PHE A 504 -37.27 -43.93 -9.21
N GLY A 505 -36.25 -43.37 -9.78
CA GLY A 505 -35.74 -43.78 -11.11
C GLY A 505 -36.83 -43.61 -12.18
N ASP A 506 -37.17 -44.71 -12.90
CA ASP A 506 -38.22 -44.74 -13.91
C ASP A 506 -39.58 -45.16 -13.35
N GLN A 507 -39.70 -45.41 -12.05
CA GLN A 507 -40.92 -45.79 -11.38
C GLN A 507 -41.68 -44.56 -10.88
N HIS A 508 -42.96 -44.50 -11.08
CA HIS A 508 -43.84 -43.44 -10.62
C HIS A 508 -45.01 -44.07 -9.89
N LEU A 509 -45.38 -43.46 -8.75
CA LEU A 509 -46.65 -43.77 -8.06
C LEU A 509 -47.52 -42.52 -8.05
N SER A 510 -48.79 -42.69 -8.38
CA SER A 510 -49.79 -41.63 -8.21
C SER A 510 -50.17 -41.47 -6.74
N TYR A 511 -50.82 -40.36 -6.39
CA TYR A 511 -51.38 -40.17 -5.04
C TYR A 511 -52.30 -41.28 -4.64
N ARG A 512 -53.12 -41.76 -5.56
CA ARG A 512 -54.09 -42.90 -5.37
C ARG A 512 -53.34 -44.21 -5.06
N GLU A 513 -52.24 -44.47 -5.69
CA GLU A 513 -51.44 -45.69 -5.48
C GLU A 513 -50.59 -45.64 -4.20
N LEU A 514 -50.30 -44.46 -3.73
CA LEU A 514 -49.55 -44.24 -2.51
C LEU A 514 -50.45 -44.18 -1.27
N ASP A 515 -51.71 -43.66 -1.40
CA ASP A 515 -52.74 -43.62 -0.38
C ASP A 515 -53.28 -45.02 -0.08
#